data_0515caa483fa535f774d39ce4b656219
#
_entry.id   0515caa483fa535f774d39ce4b656219
#
_cell.length_a   1.000
_cell.length_b   1.000
_cell.length_c   1.000
_cell.angle_alpha   90.00
_cell.angle_beta   90.00
_cell.angle_gamma   90.00
#
_symmetry.space_group_name_H-M   'P 1'
#
loop_
_entity.id
_entity.type
_entity.pdbx_description
1 polymer ?
#
loop_
_entity_poly.entity_id
_entity_poly.type
_entity_poly.pdbx_seq_one_letter_code
_entity_poly.pdbx_strand_id
1 'polypeptide(L)'
;VDWGRTYATLTAVLPEPANPDQATAVHIDNHGHLRFAPSVFSNDGLVTIRSPYDGAYTVIASDQSFADVNGHWAKEDIVLMANKLLVEGRGRDRFVPDDNISRAEFAAMLVRALGLDDEPNGATPFRDVTPGAWYAGAVRAANEAQLIDGFEDGTFRPAQLITREQMAVMLVRAMEYAGSAPTANGTSKTFDDAADIAPWADAAVDGLTGASIIHGLSETTFGPREHATRAQSAALLKRMLQAMQFINP
;
A
#
# COMPACT_ATOMS: atom_id res chain seq x y z
N VAL A 1 -12.97 0.52 -19.77
CA VAL A 1 -14.11 0.25 -18.86
C VAL A 1 -13.57 0.20 -17.45
N ASP A 2 -14.19 0.92 -16.54
CA ASP A 2 -13.93 0.83 -15.10
C ASP A 2 -14.84 -0.27 -14.52
N TRP A 3 -14.26 -1.25 -13.86
CA TRP A 3 -14.99 -2.37 -13.24
C TRP A 3 -15.46 -2.03 -11.82
N GLY A 4 -15.27 -0.79 -11.35
CA GLY A 4 -15.55 -0.35 -9.99
C GLY A 4 -14.65 -1.04 -8.98
N ARG A 5 -15.26 -1.69 -7.96
CA ARG A 5 -14.51 -2.43 -6.93
C ARG A 5 -14.14 -3.86 -7.35
N THR A 6 -14.37 -4.23 -8.61
CA THR A 6 -14.13 -5.60 -9.11
C THR A 6 -12.82 -5.65 -9.87
N TYR A 7 -11.94 -6.55 -9.47
CA TYR A 7 -10.72 -6.82 -10.20
C TYR A 7 -10.97 -7.91 -11.25
N ALA A 8 -10.81 -7.55 -12.52
CA ALA A 8 -10.75 -8.54 -13.59
C ALA A 8 -9.42 -9.30 -13.51
N THR A 9 -9.45 -10.58 -13.84
CA THR A 9 -8.25 -11.42 -13.89
C THR A 9 -7.84 -11.62 -15.34
N LEU A 10 -6.59 -11.25 -15.66
CA LEU A 10 -5.95 -11.51 -16.94
C LEU A 10 -4.80 -12.50 -16.72
N THR A 11 -4.61 -13.39 -17.66
CA THR A 11 -3.49 -14.34 -17.63
C THR A 11 -2.72 -14.23 -18.92
N ALA A 12 -1.40 -14.13 -18.82
CA ALA A 12 -0.50 -14.12 -19.97
C ALA A 12 0.67 -15.06 -19.73
N VAL A 13 1.26 -15.56 -20.82
CA VAL A 13 2.46 -16.38 -20.81
C VAL A 13 3.63 -15.50 -21.23
N LEU A 14 4.66 -15.44 -20.40
CA LEU A 14 5.90 -14.76 -20.71
C LEU A 14 6.81 -15.68 -21.55
N PRO A 15 7.61 -15.11 -22.46
CA PRO A 15 8.57 -15.91 -23.25
C PRO A 15 9.59 -16.66 -22.38
N GLU A 16 9.95 -16.05 -21.27
CA GLU A 16 10.85 -16.63 -20.25
C GLU A 16 10.27 -16.37 -18.85
N PRO A 17 10.48 -17.27 -17.88
CA PRO A 17 10.08 -17.05 -16.49
C PRO A 17 10.75 -15.80 -15.92
N ALA A 18 9.97 -14.96 -15.27
CA ALA A 18 10.45 -13.72 -14.66
C ALA A 18 10.74 -13.91 -13.16
N ASN A 19 11.79 -13.26 -12.67
CA ASN A 19 12.05 -13.19 -11.24
C ASN A 19 10.94 -12.33 -10.54
N PRO A 20 10.10 -12.92 -9.69
CA PRO A 20 9.00 -12.18 -9.07
C PRO A 20 9.46 -10.96 -8.23
N ASP A 21 10.67 -10.95 -7.69
CA ASP A 21 11.16 -9.84 -6.87
C ASP A 21 11.56 -8.61 -7.72
N GLN A 22 11.87 -8.82 -8.99
CA GLN A 22 12.27 -7.77 -9.93
C GLN A 22 11.20 -7.49 -10.99
N ALA A 23 10.36 -8.47 -11.32
CA ALA A 23 9.33 -8.33 -12.32
C ALA A 23 8.07 -7.67 -11.74
N THR A 24 7.46 -6.79 -12.51
CA THR A 24 6.22 -6.09 -12.15
C THR A 24 5.33 -6.00 -13.37
N ALA A 25 4.09 -6.50 -13.26
CA ALA A 25 3.08 -6.19 -14.25
C ALA A 25 2.63 -4.73 -14.05
N VAL A 26 2.49 -4.02 -15.14
CA VAL A 26 2.06 -2.62 -15.15
C VAL A 26 0.94 -2.41 -16.15
N HIS A 27 -0.02 -1.59 -15.76
CA HIS A 27 -1.01 -0.97 -16.64
C HIS A 27 -0.39 0.27 -17.29
N ILE A 28 -0.62 0.45 -18.57
CA ILE A 28 -0.20 1.64 -19.31
C ILE A 28 -1.43 2.53 -19.45
N ASP A 29 -1.43 3.67 -18.75
CA ASP A 29 -2.54 4.61 -18.81
C ASP A 29 -2.61 5.38 -20.16
N ASN A 30 -3.64 6.19 -20.35
CA ASN A 30 -3.86 6.95 -21.58
C ASN A 30 -2.77 8.01 -21.86
N HIS A 31 -1.93 8.32 -20.89
CA HIS A 31 -0.80 9.25 -20.99
C HIS A 31 0.55 8.53 -21.16
N GLY A 32 0.54 7.18 -21.14
CA GLY A 32 1.72 6.36 -21.25
C GLY A 32 2.46 6.15 -19.92
N HIS A 33 1.88 6.51 -18.78
CA HIS A 33 2.49 6.25 -17.49
C HIS A 33 2.30 4.77 -17.12
N LEU A 34 3.32 4.22 -16.47
CA LEU A 34 3.32 2.86 -15.96
C LEU A 34 2.80 2.84 -14.53
N ARG A 35 1.70 2.13 -14.31
CA ARG A 35 1.09 1.96 -12.99
C ARG A 35 1.17 0.51 -12.57
N PHE A 36 1.51 0.25 -11.31
CA PHE A 36 1.52 -1.10 -10.76
C PHE A 36 0.17 -1.79 -11.02
N ALA A 37 0.23 -2.99 -11.54
CA ALA A 37 -0.90 -3.88 -11.65
C ALA A 37 -0.67 -5.10 -10.74
N PRO A 38 -1.56 -5.33 -9.73
CA PRO A 38 -1.49 -6.50 -8.88
C PRO A 38 -1.29 -7.77 -9.69
N SER A 39 -0.23 -8.53 -9.37
CA SER A 39 0.15 -9.69 -10.19
C SER A 39 0.99 -10.71 -9.46
N VAL A 40 0.77 -11.97 -9.84
CA VAL A 40 1.54 -13.12 -9.34
C VAL A 40 2.19 -13.83 -10.53
N PHE A 41 3.46 -14.13 -10.39
CA PHE A 41 4.30 -14.81 -11.38
C PHE A 41 4.53 -16.25 -10.96
N SER A 42 4.35 -17.19 -11.88
CA SER A 42 4.64 -18.60 -11.65
C SER A 42 5.97 -19.03 -12.29
N ASN A 43 6.52 -20.14 -11.82
CA ASN A 43 7.80 -20.66 -12.30
C ASN A 43 7.76 -21.19 -13.74
N ASP A 44 6.59 -21.43 -14.30
CA ASP A 44 6.37 -21.86 -15.69
C ASP A 44 6.15 -20.69 -16.66
N GLY A 45 6.40 -19.44 -16.20
CA GLY A 45 6.29 -18.24 -17.02
C GLY A 45 4.88 -17.68 -17.14
N LEU A 46 3.93 -18.16 -16.33
CA LEU A 46 2.60 -17.60 -16.30
C LEU A 46 2.57 -16.35 -15.40
N VAL A 47 1.94 -15.28 -15.86
CA VAL A 47 1.60 -14.11 -15.05
C VAL A 47 0.09 -13.97 -14.94
N THR A 48 -0.40 -13.88 -13.72
CA THR A 48 -1.81 -13.59 -13.41
C THR A 48 -1.90 -12.17 -12.92
N ILE A 49 -2.58 -11.30 -13.66
CA ILE A 49 -2.76 -9.88 -13.37
C ILE A 49 -4.18 -9.66 -12.88
N ARG A 50 -4.34 -8.89 -11.81
CA ARG A 50 -5.64 -8.42 -11.32
C ARG A 50 -5.73 -6.91 -11.50
N SER A 51 -6.75 -6.43 -12.16
CA SER A 51 -6.88 -4.99 -12.41
C SER A 51 -8.33 -4.51 -12.37
N PRO A 52 -8.57 -3.31 -11.85
CA PRO A 52 -9.89 -2.68 -11.88
C PRO A 52 -10.17 -2.02 -13.25
N TYR A 53 -9.22 -2.00 -14.17
CA TYR A 53 -9.35 -1.33 -15.48
C TYR A 53 -9.10 -2.30 -16.63
N ASP A 54 -9.72 -2.02 -17.78
CA ASP A 54 -9.29 -2.55 -19.08
C ASP A 54 -8.13 -1.71 -19.64
N GLY A 55 -7.37 -2.24 -20.56
CA GLY A 55 -6.28 -1.49 -21.21
C GLY A 55 -5.09 -2.33 -21.60
N ALA A 56 -3.98 -1.65 -21.82
CA ALA A 56 -2.72 -2.27 -22.17
C ALA A 56 -1.92 -2.60 -20.91
N TYR A 57 -1.37 -3.81 -20.90
CA TYR A 57 -0.51 -4.30 -19.83
C TYR A 57 0.82 -4.78 -20.39
N THR A 58 1.86 -4.62 -19.61
CA THR A 58 3.17 -5.21 -19.90
C THR A 58 3.84 -5.65 -18.61
N VAL A 59 4.94 -6.37 -18.72
CA VAL A 59 5.80 -6.73 -17.60
C VAL A 59 7.12 -6.01 -17.76
N ILE A 60 7.55 -5.35 -16.71
CA ILE A 60 8.84 -4.69 -16.64
C ILE A 60 9.72 -5.36 -15.60
N ALA A 61 11.03 -5.26 -15.75
CA ALA A 61 12.00 -5.61 -14.72
C ALA A 61 12.60 -4.34 -14.13
N SER A 62 12.77 -4.31 -12.82
CA SER A 62 13.36 -3.21 -12.06
C SER A 62 14.36 -3.77 -11.03
N ASP A 63 15.45 -3.05 -10.84
CA ASP A 63 16.49 -3.38 -9.86
C ASP A 63 16.85 -2.11 -9.07
N GLN A 64 15.94 -1.73 -8.18
CA GLN A 64 16.08 -0.55 -7.35
C GLN A 64 17.05 -0.81 -6.18
N SER A 65 17.78 0.21 -5.82
CA SER A 65 18.65 0.16 -4.65
C SER A 65 18.73 1.53 -3.97
N PHE A 66 18.94 1.50 -2.65
CA PHE A 66 19.11 2.71 -1.84
C PHE A 66 20.29 2.51 -0.91
N ALA A 67 21.21 3.46 -0.90
CA ALA A 67 22.46 3.35 -0.14
C ALA A 67 22.20 3.30 1.38
N ASP A 68 21.19 4.01 1.85
CA ASP A 68 20.86 4.17 3.26
C ASP A 68 20.00 3.02 3.85
N VAL A 69 19.64 2.02 3.06
CA VAL A 69 18.96 0.81 3.58
C VAL A 69 19.91 -0.36 3.76
N ASN A 70 21.22 -0.21 3.43
CA ASN A 70 22.19 -1.26 3.63
C ASN A 70 22.37 -1.55 5.12
N GLY A 71 22.06 -2.81 5.52
CA GLY A 71 22.05 -3.23 6.93
C GLY A 71 20.76 -2.86 7.69
N HIS A 72 19.81 -2.19 7.07
CA HIS A 72 18.51 -1.91 7.69
C HIS A 72 17.60 -3.15 7.64
N TRP A 73 16.83 -3.40 8.71
CA TRP A 73 15.97 -4.58 8.84
C TRP A 73 14.92 -4.72 7.72
N ALA A 74 14.45 -3.59 7.16
CA ALA A 74 13.44 -3.56 6.11
C ALA A 74 14.03 -3.46 4.70
N LYS A 75 15.33 -3.66 4.50
CA LYS A 75 15.98 -3.51 3.19
C LYS A 75 15.25 -4.28 2.09
N GLU A 76 15.00 -5.55 2.31
CA GLU A 76 14.37 -6.43 1.32
C GLU A 76 12.95 -5.98 0.99
N ASP A 77 12.17 -5.61 2.01
CA ASP A 77 10.80 -5.11 1.84
C ASP A 77 10.77 -3.79 1.04
N ILE A 78 11.68 -2.87 1.37
CA ILE A 78 11.80 -1.56 0.70
C ILE A 78 12.18 -1.75 -0.78
N VAL A 79 13.20 -2.57 -1.06
CA VAL A 79 13.67 -2.84 -2.43
C VAL A 79 12.56 -3.51 -3.24
N LEU A 80 11.89 -4.52 -2.68
CA LEU A 80 10.77 -5.17 -3.34
C LEU A 80 9.65 -4.18 -3.67
N MET A 81 9.22 -3.36 -2.70
CA MET A 81 8.17 -2.37 -2.93
C MET A 81 8.58 -1.29 -3.94
N ALA A 82 9.85 -0.92 -4.00
CA ALA A 82 10.37 0.00 -5.00
C ALA A 82 10.40 -0.63 -6.40
N ASN A 83 10.81 -1.91 -6.52
CA ASN A 83 10.74 -2.66 -7.77
C ASN A 83 9.30 -2.78 -8.29
N LYS A 84 8.31 -2.83 -7.39
CA LYS A 84 6.88 -2.82 -7.71
C LYS A 84 6.32 -1.42 -8.00
N LEU A 85 7.13 -0.37 -8.03
CA LEU A 85 6.70 1.03 -8.23
C LEU A 85 5.76 1.56 -7.14
N LEU A 86 5.78 0.97 -5.96
CA LEU A 86 4.86 1.31 -4.87
C LEU A 86 5.44 2.34 -3.90
N VAL A 87 6.75 2.35 -3.78
CA VAL A 87 7.48 3.33 -2.97
C VAL A 87 8.61 3.97 -3.76
N GLU A 88 8.93 5.20 -3.41
CA GLU A 88 9.98 5.98 -4.05
C GLU A 88 10.98 6.49 -3.01
N GLY A 89 12.22 6.69 -3.44
CA GLY A 89 13.24 7.34 -2.63
C GLY A 89 12.99 8.83 -2.44
N ARG A 90 13.59 9.40 -1.40
CA ARG A 90 13.70 10.85 -1.20
C ARG A 90 15.08 11.33 -1.69
N GLY A 91 15.24 11.41 -3.01
CA GLY A 91 16.52 11.72 -3.67
C GLY A 91 17.05 10.56 -4.50
N ARG A 92 18.27 10.70 -5.04
CA ARG A 92 18.76 9.80 -6.09
C ARG A 92 18.99 8.36 -5.62
N ASP A 93 19.46 8.17 -4.38
CA ASP A 93 19.88 6.88 -3.85
C ASP A 93 19.51 6.68 -2.36
N ARG A 94 18.57 7.48 -1.85
CA ARG A 94 18.15 7.42 -0.44
C ARG A 94 16.65 7.17 -0.31
N PHE A 95 16.32 6.24 0.57
CA PHE A 95 14.92 5.95 0.96
C PHE A 95 14.50 6.70 2.22
N VAL A 96 15.41 6.96 3.14
CA VAL A 96 15.20 7.53 4.47
C VAL A 96 14.24 6.66 5.30
N PRO A 97 14.64 5.42 5.63
CA PRO A 97 13.73 4.38 6.18
C PRO A 97 13.13 4.75 7.54
N ASP A 98 13.87 5.44 8.39
CA ASP A 98 13.48 5.77 9.77
C ASP A 98 12.67 7.06 9.88
N ASP A 99 12.53 7.84 8.80
CA ASP A 99 11.65 9.01 8.80
C ASP A 99 10.19 8.59 8.95
N ASN A 100 9.45 9.37 9.72
CA ASN A 100 8.01 9.19 9.82
C ASN A 100 7.32 9.52 8.49
N ILE A 101 6.24 8.79 8.21
CA ILE A 101 5.44 8.98 6.99
C ILE A 101 4.22 9.86 7.27
N SER A 102 3.88 10.71 6.31
CA SER A 102 2.67 11.52 6.37
C SER A 102 1.43 10.74 5.92
N ARG A 103 0.26 11.24 6.29
CA ARG A 103 -1.03 10.69 5.88
C ARG A 103 -1.18 10.67 4.36
N ALA A 104 -0.73 11.72 3.67
CA ALA A 104 -0.77 11.78 2.21
C ALA A 104 0.17 10.78 1.54
N GLU A 105 1.39 10.62 2.06
CA GLU A 105 2.33 9.62 1.54
C GLU A 105 1.76 8.21 1.68
N PHE A 106 1.18 7.88 2.84
CA PHE A 106 0.60 6.55 3.05
C PHE A 106 -0.64 6.31 2.18
N ALA A 107 -1.52 7.30 2.04
CA ALA A 107 -2.66 7.21 1.11
C ALA A 107 -2.21 6.96 -0.34
N ALA A 108 -1.17 7.67 -0.81
CA ALA A 108 -0.62 7.46 -2.13
C ALA A 108 -0.03 6.04 -2.32
N MET A 109 0.63 5.50 -1.29
CA MET A 109 1.13 4.12 -1.32
C MET A 109 -0.02 3.11 -1.46
N LEU A 110 -1.12 3.29 -0.74
CA LEU A 110 -2.29 2.39 -0.83
C LEU A 110 -3.00 2.48 -2.18
N VAL A 111 -3.18 3.68 -2.72
CA VAL A 111 -3.78 3.89 -4.04
C VAL A 111 -2.97 3.19 -5.12
N ARG A 112 -1.64 3.35 -5.11
CA ARG A 112 -0.73 2.64 -6.02
C ARG A 112 -0.78 1.13 -5.82
N ALA A 113 -0.81 0.65 -4.56
CA ALA A 113 -0.85 -0.77 -4.23
C ALA A 113 -2.11 -1.47 -4.72
N LEU A 114 -3.21 -0.75 -4.80
CA LEU A 114 -4.47 -1.24 -5.36
C LEU A 114 -4.57 -1.04 -6.89
N GLY A 115 -3.57 -0.44 -7.52
CA GLY A 115 -3.59 -0.13 -8.95
C GLY A 115 -4.64 0.91 -9.33
N LEU A 116 -5.04 1.79 -8.41
CA LEU A 116 -6.05 2.81 -8.64
C LEU A 116 -5.47 4.02 -9.37
N ASP A 117 -6.35 4.72 -10.10
CA ASP A 117 -5.99 5.92 -10.82
C ASP A 117 -5.85 7.13 -9.87
N ASP A 118 -4.66 7.69 -9.79
CA ASP A 118 -4.30 8.84 -8.97
C ASP A 118 -4.10 10.13 -9.77
N GLU A 119 -4.71 10.22 -10.95
CA GLU A 119 -4.65 11.44 -11.78
C GLU A 119 -5.01 12.68 -10.96
N PRO A 120 -4.26 13.78 -11.11
CA PRO A 120 -4.44 14.97 -10.27
C PRO A 120 -5.72 15.76 -10.57
N ASN A 121 -6.48 15.31 -11.57
CA ASN A 121 -7.70 15.99 -12.02
C ASN A 121 -8.91 15.61 -11.18
N GLY A 122 -9.59 16.59 -10.63
CA GLY A 122 -10.80 16.42 -9.85
C GLY A 122 -10.73 17.11 -8.47
N ALA A 123 -11.90 17.41 -7.94
CA ALA A 123 -12.03 17.99 -6.62
C ALA A 123 -12.00 16.91 -5.53
N THR A 124 -11.44 17.23 -4.38
CA THR A 124 -11.58 16.43 -3.17
C THR A 124 -12.57 17.13 -2.23
N PRO A 125 -13.23 16.39 -1.31
CA PRO A 125 -14.10 17.01 -0.32
C PRO A 125 -13.32 17.75 0.79
N PHE A 126 -11.99 17.65 0.78
CA PHE A 126 -11.13 18.17 1.85
C PHE A 126 -10.61 19.57 1.51
N ARG A 127 -10.92 20.54 2.37
CA ARG A 127 -10.58 21.96 2.15
C ARG A 127 -9.08 22.28 2.21
N ASP A 128 -8.27 21.40 2.79
CA ASP A 128 -6.82 21.53 2.93
C ASP A 128 -6.01 20.71 1.91
N VAL A 129 -6.69 20.09 0.96
CA VAL A 129 -6.05 19.42 -0.18
C VAL A 129 -6.01 20.40 -1.35
N THR A 130 -4.82 20.96 -1.59
CA THR A 130 -4.62 21.94 -2.67
C THR A 130 -4.70 21.25 -4.03
N PRO A 131 -5.53 21.72 -4.96
CA PRO A 131 -5.54 21.24 -6.33
C PRO A 131 -4.14 21.34 -6.97
N GLY A 132 -3.71 20.28 -7.65
CA GLY A 132 -2.38 20.20 -8.27
C GLY A 132 -1.24 19.86 -7.31
N ALA A 133 -1.48 19.70 -6.01
CA ALA A 133 -0.50 19.10 -5.11
C ALA A 133 -0.23 17.66 -5.54
N TRP A 134 1.02 17.18 -5.38
CA TRP A 134 1.45 15.84 -5.81
C TRP A 134 0.59 14.71 -5.26
N TYR A 135 -0.04 14.93 -4.10
CA TYR A 135 -0.90 13.95 -3.41
C TYR A 135 -2.40 14.12 -3.72
N ALA A 136 -2.80 15.16 -4.44
CA ALA A 136 -4.22 15.49 -4.60
C ALA A 136 -5.01 14.38 -5.30
N GLY A 137 -4.46 13.81 -6.36
CA GLY A 137 -5.06 12.68 -7.06
C GLY A 137 -5.17 11.44 -6.19
N ALA A 138 -4.11 11.09 -5.47
CA ALA A 138 -4.11 9.96 -4.57
C ALA A 138 -5.10 10.13 -3.41
N VAL A 139 -5.20 11.32 -2.82
CA VAL A 139 -6.19 11.60 -1.76
C VAL A 139 -7.61 11.52 -2.30
N ARG A 140 -7.86 12.02 -3.53
CA ARG A 140 -9.15 11.87 -4.20
C ARG A 140 -9.50 10.39 -4.40
N ALA A 141 -8.62 9.63 -5.04
CA ALA A 141 -8.82 8.22 -5.31
C ALA A 141 -9.03 7.40 -4.02
N ALA A 142 -8.24 7.67 -2.98
CA ALA A 142 -8.38 7.02 -1.68
C ALA A 142 -9.72 7.34 -1.02
N ASN A 143 -10.23 8.57 -1.15
CA ASN A 143 -11.54 8.94 -0.62
C ASN A 143 -12.69 8.30 -1.42
N GLU A 144 -12.64 8.31 -2.75
CA GLU A 144 -13.62 7.66 -3.62
C GLU A 144 -13.69 6.14 -3.38
N ALA A 145 -12.54 5.51 -3.15
CA ALA A 145 -12.42 4.11 -2.77
C ALA A 145 -12.77 3.84 -1.29
N GLN A 146 -13.09 4.87 -0.50
CA GLN A 146 -13.40 4.77 0.94
C GLN A 146 -12.25 4.22 1.79
N LEU A 147 -11.01 4.39 1.34
CA LEU A 147 -9.80 3.98 2.09
C LEU A 147 -9.51 4.95 3.23
N ILE A 148 -9.91 6.22 3.06
CA ILE A 148 -9.66 7.30 4.00
C ILE A 148 -10.93 8.07 4.35
N ASP A 149 -10.95 8.56 5.58
CA ASP A 149 -11.87 9.60 6.02
C ASP A 149 -11.08 10.87 6.31
N GLY A 150 -11.76 12.02 6.20
CA GLY A 150 -11.28 13.28 6.76
C GLY A 150 -11.58 13.41 8.24
N PHE A 151 -11.26 14.55 8.78
CA PHE A 151 -11.62 14.97 10.13
C PHE A 151 -12.97 15.69 10.09
N GLU A 152 -13.63 15.78 11.26
CA GLU A 152 -14.94 16.45 11.42
C GLU A 152 -14.94 17.90 10.93
N ASP A 153 -13.78 18.55 10.93
CA ASP A 153 -13.60 19.90 10.42
C ASP A 153 -13.48 19.99 8.89
N GLY A 154 -13.68 18.91 8.16
CA GLY A 154 -13.59 18.85 6.70
C GLY A 154 -12.16 18.90 6.14
N THR A 155 -11.15 18.59 6.97
CA THR A 155 -9.75 18.50 6.56
C THR A 155 -9.31 17.04 6.40
N PHE A 156 -8.29 16.80 5.57
CA PHE A 156 -7.57 15.52 5.48
C PHE A 156 -6.26 15.52 6.29
N ARG A 157 -5.66 16.68 6.44
CA ARG A 157 -4.36 16.92 7.08
C ARG A 157 -3.22 16.14 6.39
N PRO A 158 -2.94 16.43 5.12
CA PRO A 158 -2.04 15.65 4.28
C PRO A 158 -0.60 15.56 4.82
N ALA A 159 -0.11 16.64 5.43
CA ALA A 159 1.24 16.69 6.00
C ALA A 159 1.34 16.14 7.44
N GLN A 160 0.21 15.83 8.09
CA GLN A 160 0.25 15.25 9.43
C GLN A 160 0.85 13.84 9.36
N LEU A 161 1.73 13.52 10.31
CA LEU A 161 2.26 12.18 10.46
C LEU A 161 1.14 11.20 10.83
N ILE A 162 1.14 10.03 10.19
CA ILE A 162 0.11 9.02 10.43
C ILE A 162 0.43 8.22 11.69
N THR A 163 -0.58 7.98 12.53
CA THR A 163 -0.43 7.06 13.67
C THR A 163 -0.60 5.60 13.23
N ARG A 164 -0.07 4.69 14.02
CA ARG A 164 -0.15 3.25 13.74
C ARG A 164 -1.57 2.73 13.72
N GLU A 165 -2.44 3.22 14.62
CA GLU A 165 -3.86 2.85 14.61
C GLU A 165 -4.60 3.39 13.37
N GLN A 166 -4.29 4.63 12.93
CA GLN A 166 -4.84 5.18 11.69
C GLN A 166 -4.40 4.36 10.46
N MET A 167 -3.13 3.97 10.43
CA MET A 167 -2.60 3.12 9.38
C MET A 167 -3.29 1.76 9.33
N ALA A 168 -3.57 1.14 10.49
CA ALA A 168 -4.27 -0.13 10.57
C ALA A 168 -5.67 -0.05 9.92
N VAL A 169 -6.43 0.99 10.22
CA VAL A 169 -7.76 1.17 9.61
C VAL A 169 -7.69 1.35 8.10
N MET A 170 -6.72 2.14 7.62
CA MET A 170 -6.56 2.33 6.18
C MET A 170 -6.16 1.03 5.46
N LEU A 171 -5.32 0.17 6.08
CA LEU A 171 -4.95 -1.14 5.53
C LEU A 171 -6.16 -2.07 5.44
N VAL A 172 -6.98 -2.17 6.49
CA VAL A 172 -8.20 -3.01 6.46
C VAL A 172 -9.15 -2.57 5.36
N ARG A 173 -9.41 -1.27 5.25
CA ARG A 173 -10.25 -0.72 4.19
C ARG A 173 -9.71 -1.00 2.78
N ALA A 174 -8.39 -0.96 2.62
CA ALA A 174 -7.75 -1.32 1.34
C ALA A 174 -7.98 -2.81 1.01
N MET A 175 -7.86 -3.70 1.98
CA MET A 175 -8.15 -5.12 1.82
C MET A 175 -9.63 -5.35 1.49
N GLU A 176 -10.54 -4.72 2.21
CA GLU A 176 -11.99 -4.82 1.98
C GLU A 176 -12.37 -4.28 0.59
N TYR A 177 -11.76 -3.16 0.16
CA TYR A 177 -11.97 -2.64 -1.19
C TYR A 177 -11.59 -3.66 -2.26
N ALA A 178 -10.52 -4.40 -2.06
CA ALA A 178 -10.05 -5.45 -2.96
C ALA A 178 -10.82 -6.78 -2.84
N GLY A 179 -11.90 -6.81 -2.04
CA GLY A 179 -12.70 -8.02 -1.81
C GLY A 179 -12.00 -9.05 -0.92
N SER A 180 -11.01 -8.62 -0.14
CA SER A 180 -10.29 -9.42 0.83
C SER A 180 -10.55 -8.88 2.24
N ALA A 181 -10.36 -9.71 3.25
CA ALA A 181 -10.40 -9.28 4.64
C ALA A 181 -9.22 -9.91 5.39
N PRO A 182 -8.73 -9.27 6.46
CA PRO A 182 -7.74 -9.90 7.31
C PRO A 182 -8.28 -11.23 7.84
N THR A 183 -7.62 -12.32 7.53
CA THR A 183 -8.00 -13.66 8.03
C THR A 183 -7.06 -14.00 9.18
N ALA A 184 -7.61 -14.12 10.38
CA ALA A 184 -6.82 -14.50 11.54
C ALA A 184 -6.30 -15.93 11.36
N ASN A 185 -4.99 -16.08 11.36
CA ASN A 185 -4.29 -17.37 11.28
C ASN A 185 -3.87 -17.90 12.66
N GLY A 186 -4.28 -17.22 13.74
CA GLY A 186 -3.91 -17.56 15.11
C GLY A 186 -4.75 -16.81 16.15
N THR A 187 -4.34 -16.92 17.41
CA THR A 187 -4.91 -16.13 18.50
C THR A 187 -4.49 -14.67 18.35
N SER A 188 -5.45 -13.76 18.50
CA SER A 188 -5.16 -12.33 18.60
C SER A 188 -4.16 -12.08 19.73
N LYS A 189 -3.14 -11.28 19.42
CA LYS A 189 -2.11 -10.92 20.40
C LYS A 189 -2.65 -9.81 21.29
N THR A 190 -2.67 -10.05 22.60
CA THR A 190 -3.04 -9.02 23.57
C THR A 190 -1.82 -8.15 23.86
N PHE A 191 -1.95 -6.83 23.74
CA PHE A 191 -0.93 -5.84 24.08
C PHE A 191 -1.25 -5.20 25.42
N ASP A 192 -0.22 -4.84 26.19
CA ASP A 192 -0.38 -4.18 27.50
C ASP A 192 -1.01 -2.79 27.34
N ASP A 193 -0.83 -2.14 26.20
CA ASP A 193 -1.40 -0.85 25.82
C ASP A 193 -2.69 -0.96 24.98
N ALA A 194 -3.35 -2.11 24.95
CA ALA A 194 -4.58 -2.31 24.18
C ALA A 194 -5.69 -1.31 24.57
N ALA A 195 -5.75 -0.90 25.83
CA ALA A 195 -6.72 0.10 26.31
C ALA A 195 -6.49 1.52 25.72
N ASP A 196 -5.32 1.80 25.16
CA ASP A 196 -5.00 3.05 24.50
C ASP A 196 -5.41 3.09 23.01
N ILE A 197 -5.77 1.93 22.44
CA ILE A 197 -6.29 1.84 21.07
C ILE A 197 -7.67 2.50 21.04
N ALA A 198 -7.85 3.42 20.10
CA ALA A 198 -9.14 4.09 19.95
C ALA A 198 -10.24 3.07 19.53
N PRO A 199 -11.48 3.19 20.04
CA PRO A 199 -12.55 2.23 19.73
C PRO A 199 -12.82 2.03 18.23
N TRP A 200 -12.59 3.06 17.42
CA TRP A 200 -12.76 2.99 15.97
C TRP A 200 -11.64 2.18 15.26
N ALA A 201 -10.51 1.95 15.90
CA ALA A 201 -9.37 1.23 15.35
C ALA A 201 -9.23 -0.20 15.90
N ASP A 202 -9.91 -0.53 16.98
CA ASP A 202 -9.76 -1.78 17.74
C ASP A 202 -9.91 -3.02 16.83
N ALA A 203 -11.02 -3.11 16.10
CA ALA A 203 -11.27 -4.24 15.19
C ALA A 203 -10.21 -4.34 14.06
N ALA A 204 -9.70 -3.20 13.58
CA ALA A 204 -8.68 -3.20 12.53
C ALA A 204 -7.33 -3.69 13.07
N VAL A 205 -6.93 -3.23 14.25
CA VAL A 205 -5.70 -3.67 14.91
C VAL A 205 -5.77 -5.16 15.22
N ASP A 206 -6.88 -5.62 15.78
CA ASP A 206 -7.10 -7.04 16.11
C ASP A 206 -7.05 -7.93 14.85
N GLY A 207 -7.78 -7.56 13.81
CA GLY A 207 -7.80 -8.31 12.54
C GLY A 207 -6.42 -8.40 11.89
N LEU A 208 -5.67 -7.28 11.80
CA LEU A 208 -4.36 -7.26 11.16
C LEU A 208 -3.28 -7.97 11.99
N THR A 209 -3.34 -7.90 13.33
CA THR A 209 -2.44 -8.64 14.20
C THR A 209 -2.71 -10.14 14.14
N GLY A 210 -3.97 -10.55 14.17
CA GLY A 210 -4.37 -11.95 13.99
C GLY A 210 -3.97 -12.52 12.63
N ALA A 211 -3.95 -11.69 11.58
CA ALA A 211 -3.47 -12.05 10.24
C ALA A 211 -1.94 -11.93 10.09
N SER A 212 -1.21 -11.53 11.12
CA SER A 212 0.24 -11.28 11.09
C SER A 212 0.67 -10.24 10.05
N ILE A 213 -0.23 -9.33 9.66
CA ILE A 213 0.07 -8.22 8.75
C ILE A 213 0.72 -7.07 9.52
N ILE A 214 0.19 -6.70 10.69
CA ILE A 214 0.79 -5.71 11.58
C ILE A 214 1.30 -6.38 12.85
N HIS A 215 2.44 -5.89 13.36
CA HIS A 215 3.02 -6.36 14.61
C HIS A 215 3.13 -5.20 15.60
N GLY A 216 3.27 -5.52 16.89
CA GLY A 216 3.62 -4.53 17.90
C GLY A 216 5.00 -3.92 17.68
N LEU A 217 5.26 -2.80 18.33
CA LEU A 217 6.60 -2.21 18.44
C LEU A 217 7.53 -3.10 19.29
N SER A 218 6.91 -3.85 20.20
CA SER A 218 7.54 -4.92 20.99
C SER A 218 6.62 -6.13 21.09
N GLU A 219 7.01 -7.11 21.88
CA GLU A 219 6.15 -8.26 22.15
C GLU A 219 4.89 -7.90 22.92
N THR A 220 4.91 -6.84 23.71
CA THR A 220 3.82 -6.45 24.61
C THR A 220 3.20 -5.08 24.29
N THR A 221 3.78 -4.31 23.36
CA THR A 221 3.33 -2.94 23.08
C THR A 221 2.95 -2.78 21.62
N PHE A 222 1.74 -2.32 21.35
CA PHE A 222 1.30 -1.97 19.99
C PHE A 222 1.76 -0.57 19.58
N GLY A 223 1.65 0.42 20.46
CA GLY A 223 1.95 1.83 20.21
C GLY A 223 0.91 2.51 19.30
N PRO A 224 -0.39 2.55 19.66
CA PRO A 224 -1.44 3.01 18.73
C PRO A 224 -1.25 4.45 18.27
N ARG A 225 -0.75 5.31 19.15
CA ARG A 225 -0.54 6.74 18.87
C ARG A 225 0.85 7.09 18.35
N GLU A 226 1.76 6.10 18.34
CA GLU A 226 3.09 6.28 17.77
C GLU A 226 3.00 6.47 16.26
N HIS A 227 3.92 7.26 15.70
CA HIS A 227 3.97 7.51 14.28
C HIS A 227 4.68 6.36 13.55
N ALA A 228 4.14 5.98 12.41
CA ALA A 228 4.75 4.96 11.59
C ALA A 228 5.89 5.53 10.75
N THR A 229 6.97 4.73 10.60
CA THR A 229 8.07 5.08 9.71
C THR A 229 7.81 4.65 8.27
N ARG A 230 8.60 5.19 7.35
CA ARG A 230 8.56 4.80 5.93
C ARG A 230 8.91 3.33 5.74
N ALA A 231 9.88 2.81 6.51
CA ALA A 231 10.23 1.39 6.51
C ALA A 231 9.09 0.49 6.99
N GLN A 232 8.45 0.87 8.09
CA GLN A 232 7.28 0.14 8.60
C GLN A 232 6.15 0.13 7.57
N SER A 233 5.92 1.25 6.88
CA SER A 233 4.89 1.35 5.84
C SER A 233 5.17 0.42 4.66
N ALA A 234 6.42 0.34 4.19
CA ALA A 234 6.80 -0.57 3.12
C ALA A 234 6.61 -2.05 3.52
N ALA A 235 7.03 -2.42 4.73
CA ALA A 235 6.87 -3.78 5.24
C ALA A 235 5.40 -4.19 5.42
N LEU A 236 4.56 -3.28 5.92
CA LEU A 236 3.13 -3.52 6.08
C LEU A 236 2.42 -3.66 4.73
N LEU A 237 2.78 -2.79 3.78
CA LEU A 237 2.25 -2.84 2.42
C LEU A 237 2.57 -4.17 1.73
N LYS A 238 3.83 -4.63 1.83
CA LYS A 238 4.24 -5.95 1.32
C LYS A 238 3.37 -7.07 1.90
N ARG A 239 3.25 -7.15 3.23
CA ARG A 239 2.47 -8.21 3.89
C ARG A 239 0.99 -8.17 3.50
N MET A 240 0.40 -6.98 3.41
CA MET A 240 -0.96 -6.80 2.92
C MET A 240 -1.12 -7.34 1.49
N LEU A 241 -0.23 -6.96 0.57
CA LEU A 241 -0.28 -7.39 -0.83
C LEU A 241 -0.07 -8.90 -0.99
N GLN A 242 0.82 -9.50 -0.19
CA GLN A 242 1.02 -10.96 -0.16
C GLN A 242 -0.24 -11.68 0.36
N ALA A 243 -0.84 -11.17 1.44
CA ALA A 243 -2.08 -11.74 1.98
C ALA A 243 -3.25 -11.68 0.98
N MET A 244 -3.32 -10.64 0.16
CA MET A 244 -4.30 -10.50 -0.93
C MET A 244 -3.93 -11.25 -2.21
N GLN A 245 -2.76 -11.87 -2.28
CA GLN A 245 -2.20 -12.45 -3.51
C GLN A 245 -2.10 -11.42 -4.65
N PHE A 246 -1.73 -10.21 -4.34
CA PHE A 246 -1.48 -9.13 -5.29
C PHE A 246 -0.01 -9.08 -5.71
N ILE A 247 0.86 -9.71 -4.96
CA ILE A 247 2.25 -10.03 -5.29
C ILE A 247 2.57 -11.44 -4.82
N ASN A 248 3.70 -12.00 -5.28
CA ASN A 248 4.20 -13.29 -4.81
C ASN A 248 4.51 -13.27 -3.30
N PRO A 249 4.29 -14.40 -2.59
CA PRO A 249 4.61 -14.55 -1.18
C PRO A 249 6.10 -14.47 -0.88
#